data_3efc7ef8850a045650691e82f7b22f12
#
_entry.id   3efc7ef8850a045650691e82f7b22f12
#
_cell.length_a   1.000
_cell.length_b   1.000
_cell.length_c   1.000
_cell.angle_alpha   90.00
_cell.angle_beta   90.00
_cell.angle_gamma   90.00
#
_symmetry.space_group_name_H-M   'P 1'
#
loop_
_entity.id
_entity.type
_entity.pdbx_description
1 polymer ?
#
loop_
_entity_poly.entity_id
_entity_poly.type
_entity_poly.pdbx_seq_one_letter_code
_entity_poly.pdbx_strand_id
1 'polypeptide(L)'
;GIDRKTDDALWKRYSKARDSFNRRRGAHFAELDRGRAAAKAAKEDIIERAEKIKDSTDWNETARAFRDLMTEWKAAGRAPRDVDDKLWERFRSAQDHFFAARNAVNDERDREFEANAKAKDDLIAEYGPLIDPGKGLGAAKSKLRELQDKWEEIGFVPRGKIREYEDKIGEIEKRVSDAEEKQWRKSNPAQQDKANQFQVKADDFRAKAEAAEAKGDAAKAAELRAQAEQWQEFADVAAKALDD
;
A
#
# COMPACT_ATOMS: atom_id res chain seq x y z
N GLY A 1 -32.41 -80.70 26.98
CA GLY A 1 -32.83 -79.38 27.41
C GLY A 1 -31.96 -78.90 28.54
N ILE A 2 -31.72 -77.62 28.67
CA ILE A 2 -30.96 -76.98 29.76
C ILE A 2 -31.86 -77.07 31.01
N ASP A 3 -31.29 -77.43 32.19
CA ASP A 3 -32.06 -77.44 33.43
C ASP A 3 -32.55 -76.04 33.80
N ARG A 4 -33.71 -75.93 34.44
CA ARG A 4 -34.40 -74.67 34.76
C ARG A 4 -33.54 -73.73 35.60
N LYS A 5 -32.67 -74.20 36.47
CA LYS A 5 -31.80 -73.41 37.33
C LYS A 5 -30.67 -72.73 36.51
N THR A 6 -30.13 -73.46 35.57
CA THR A 6 -29.11 -72.95 34.63
C THR A 6 -29.72 -71.90 33.63
N ASP A 7 -30.94 -72.22 33.16
CA ASP A 7 -31.66 -71.28 32.27
C ASP A 7 -31.97 -69.95 32.97
N ASP A 8 -32.51 -70.01 34.21
CA ASP A 8 -32.75 -68.80 35.02
C ASP A 8 -31.50 -68.05 35.33
N ALA A 9 -30.37 -68.70 35.55
CA ALA A 9 -29.08 -68.02 35.78
C ALA A 9 -28.55 -67.33 34.50
N LEU A 10 -28.66 -67.98 33.35
CA LEU A 10 -28.28 -67.41 32.04
C LEU A 10 -29.19 -66.24 31.68
N TRP A 11 -30.49 -66.37 31.91
CA TRP A 11 -31.43 -65.28 31.68
C TRP A 11 -31.14 -64.02 32.53
N LYS A 12 -30.85 -64.25 33.84
CA LYS A 12 -30.43 -63.13 34.72
C LYS A 12 -29.17 -62.42 34.23
N ARG A 13 -28.18 -63.20 33.78
CA ARG A 13 -26.93 -62.61 33.20
C ARG A 13 -27.20 -61.83 31.92
N TYR A 14 -28.00 -62.38 31.01
CA TYR A 14 -28.41 -61.72 29.78
C TYR A 14 -29.20 -60.43 30.06
N SER A 15 -30.20 -60.46 30.89
CA SER A 15 -31.03 -59.33 31.29
C SER A 15 -30.15 -58.21 31.89
N LYS A 16 -29.22 -58.52 32.80
CA LYS A 16 -28.30 -57.59 33.40
C LYS A 16 -27.37 -56.94 32.36
N ALA A 17 -26.85 -57.72 31.44
CA ALA A 17 -26.01 -57.26 30.37
C ALA A 17 -26.79 -56.33 29.42
N ARG A 18 -27.99 -56.70 29.00
CA ARG A 18 -28.92 -55.93 28.19
C ARG A 18 -29.27 -54.58 28.87
N ASP A 19 -29.62 -54.63 30.15
CA ASP A 19 -29.99 -53.41 30.89
C ASP A 19 -28.79 -52.46 31.08
N SER A 20 -27.61 -53.05 31.31
CA SER A 20 -26.36 -52.27 31.35
C SER A 20 -26.04 -51.61 30.00
N PHE A 21 -26.22 -52.35 28.90
CA PHE A 21 -26.06 -51.80 27.54
C PHE A 21 -27.08 -50.69 27.26
N ASN A 22 -28.36 -50.91 27.56
CA ASN A 22 -29.41 -49.91 27.34
C ASN A 22 -29.19 -48.64 28.15
N ARG A 23 -28.74 -48.75 29.41
CA ARG A 23 -28.37 -47.57 30.21
C ARG A 23 -27.20 -46.79 29.59
N ARG A 24 -26.13 -47.48 29.19
CA ARG A 24 -24.98 -46.83 28.56
C ARG A 24 -25.35 -46.16 27.25
N ARG A 25 -26.16 -46.84 26.42
CA ARG A 25 -26.69 -46.29 25.18
C ARG A 25 -27.52 -45.04 25.43
N GLY A 26 -28.43 -45.08 26.38
CA GLY A 26 -29.26 -43.96 26.78
C GLY A 26 -28.44 -42.78 27.29
N ALA A 27 -27.43 -43.02 28.13
CA ALA A 27 -26.52 -41.99 28.62
C ALA A 27 -25.71 -41.35 27.48
N HIS A 28 -25.25 -42.16 26.53
CA HIS A 28 -24.51 -41.66 25.35
C HIS A 28 -25.39 -40.76 24.48
N PHE A 29 -26.63 -41.16 24.18
CA PHE A 29 -27.54 -40.30 23.41
C PHE A 29 -27.91 -39.02 24.15
N ALA A 30 -28.14 -39.09 25.46
CA ALA A 30 -28.40 -37.91 26.29
C ALA A 30 -27.22 -36.93 26.28
N GLU A 31 -25.98 -37.43 26.26
CA GLU A 31 -24.79 -36.60 26.14
C GLU A 31 -24.69 -35.94 24.77
N LEU A 32 -24.95 -36.70 23.70
CA LEU A 32 -24.99 -36.12 22.33
C LEU A 32 -26.07 -35.05 22.21
N ASP A 33 -27.24 -35.25 22.79
CA ASP A 33 -28.33 -34.26 22.72
C ASP A 33 -28.01 -33.00 23.55
N ARG A 34 -27.36 -33.16 24.71
CA ARG A 34 -26.83 -32.00 25.47
C ARG A 34 -25.79 -31.23 24.66
N GLY A 35 -24.84 -31.90 24.00
CA GLY A 35 -23.84 -31.30 23.15
C GLY A 35 -24.46 -30.54 21.98
N ARG A 36 -25.47 -31.09 21.33
CA ARG A 36 -26.21 -30.42 20.23
C ARG A 36 -26.99 -29.20 20.71
N ALA A 37 -27.61 -29.28 21.89
CA ALA A 37 -28.31 -28.15 22.48
C ALA A 37 -27.35 -27.00 22.86
N ALA A 38 -26.19 -27.35 23.43
CA ALA A 38 -25.15 -26.38 23.73
C ALA A 38 -24.59 -25.71 22.45
N ALA A 39 -24.36 -26.50 21.39
CA ALA A 39 -23.94 -25.98 20.08
C ALA A 39 -24.97 -25.01 19.47
N LYS A 40 -26.27 -25.35 19.58
CA LYS A 40 -27.36 -24.46 19.15
C LYS A 40 -27.31 -23.12 19.90
N ALA A 41 -27.25 -23.15 21.23
CA ALA A 41 -27.21 -21.96 22.06
C ALA A 41 -25.98 -21.07 21.73
N ALA A 42 -24.79 -21.68 21.57
CA ALA A 42 -23.58 -20.97 21.19
C ALA A 42 -23.71 -20.32 19.79
N LYS A 43 -24.29 -21.01 18.82
CA LYS A 43 -24.53 -20.47 17.48
C LYS A 43 -25.56 -19.33 17.46
N GLU A 44 -26.60 -19.43 18.28
CA GLU A 44 -27.59 -18.35 18.46
C GLU A 44 -26.95 -17.08 19.04
N ASP A 45 -26.05 -17.20 20.02
CA ASP A 45 -25.27 -16.08 20.55
C ASP A 45 -24.36 -15.45 19.48
N ILE A 46 -23.64 -16.29 18.71
CA ILE A 46 -22.80 -15.82 17.61
C ILE A 46 -23.62 -15.05 16.57
N ILE A 47 -24.82 -15.55 16.21
CA ILE A 47 -25.72 -14.87 15.27
C ILE A 47 -26.17 -13.52 15.83
N GLU A 48 -26.57 -13.45 17.10
CA GLU A 48 -26.98 -12.18 17.72
C GLU A 48 -25.87 -11.14 17.67
N ARG A 49 -24.64 -11.56 17.99
CA ARG A 49 -23.46 -10.70 17.90
C ARG A 49 -23.16 -10.27 16.46
N ALA A 50 -23.28 -11.17 15.49
CA ALA A 50 -23.11 -10.87 14.07
C ALA A 50 -24.17 -9.88 13.56
N GLU A 51 -25.43 -10.07 13.94
CA GLU A 51 -26.53 -9.17 13.57
C GLU A 51 -26.38 -7.77 14.17
N LYS A 52 -25.78 -7.62 15.36
CA LYS A 52 -25.48 -6.32 15.97
C LYS A 52 -24.40 -5.52 15.24
N ILE A 53 -23.48 -6.20 14.58
CA ILE A 53 -22.32 -5.54 13.92
C ILE A 53 -22.43 -5.46 12.40
N LYS A 54 -23.42 -6.10 11.79
CA LYS A 54 -23.55 -6.18 10.31
C LYS A 54 -23.66 -4.84 9.59
N ASP A 55 -24.18 -3.81 10.28
CA ASP A 55 -24.38 -2.46 9.74
C ASP A 55 -23.24 -1.48 10.12
N SER A 56 -22.18 -1.98 10.75
CA SER A 56 -21.04 -1.16 11.15
C SER A 56 -20.26 -0.63 9.94
N THR A 57 -19.83 0.61 10.04
CA THR A 57 -18.94 1.27 9.08
C THR A 57 -17.46 1.21 9.48
N ASP A 58 -17.13 0.64 10.62
CA ASP A 58 -15.76 0.32 10.98
C ASP A 58 -15.30 -0.97 10.29
N TRP A 59 -14.94 -0.83 9.01
CA TRP A 59 -14.68 -1.93 8.10
C TRP A 59 -13.59 -2.89 8.57
N ASN A 60 -12.54 -2.37 9.19
CA ASN A 60 -11.39 -3.17 9.59
C ASN A 60 -11.64 -3.95 10.87
N GLU A 61 -12.17 -3.30 11.89
CA GLU A 61 -12.49 -3.91 13.17
C GLU A 61 -13.61 -4.94 13.03
N THR A 62 -14.68 -4.58 12.33
CA THR A 62 -15.82 -5.46 12.10
C THR A 62 -15.46 -6.67 11.25
N ALA A 63 -14.58 -6.51 10.25
CA ALA A 63 -14.08 -7.66 9.48
C ALA A 63 -13.24 -8.62 10.34
N ARG A 64 -12.52 -8.12 11.34
CA ARG A 64 -11.83 -8.97 12.34
C ARG A 64 -12.84 -9.68 13.22
N ALA A 65 -13.85 -8.95 13.72
CA ALA A 65 -14.91 -9.53 14.54
C ALA A 65 -15.64 -10.67 13.82
N PHE A 66 -15.98 -10.52 12.54
CA PHE A 66 -16.58 -11.62 11.75
C PHE A 66 -15.66 -12.84 11.59
N ARG A 67 -14.34 -12.64 11.49
CA ARG A 67 -13.37 -13.77 11.46
C ARG A 67 -13.33 -14.50 12.80
N ASP A 68 -13.38 -13.76 13.89
CA ASP A 68 -13.40 -14.34 15.24
C ASP A 68 -14.70 -15.10 15.48
N LEU A 69 -15.86 -14.53 15.09
CA LEU A 69 -17.16 -15.20 15.14
C LEU A 69 -17.18 -16.48 14.28
N MET A 70 -16.55 -16.49 13.13
CA MET A 70 -16.43 -17.70 12.30
C MET A 70 -15.58 -18.78 12.99
N THR A 71 -14.54 -18.39 13.71
CA THR A 71 -13.72 -19.32 14.49
C THR A 71 -14.52 -19.92 15.63
N GLU A 72 -15.29 -19.10 16.38
CA GLU A 72 -16.21 -19.55 17.41
C GLU A 72 -17.30 -20.47 16.83
N TRP A 73 -17.84 -20.13 15.64
CA TRP A 73 -18.82 -20.95 14.93
C TRP A 73 -18.32 -22.37 14.67
N LYS A 74 -17.09 -22.49 14.18
CA LYS A 74 -16.46 -23.79 13.91
C LYS A 74 -16.22 -24.58 15.20
N ALA A 75 -15.88 -23.91 16.28
CA ALA A 75 -15.63 -24.51 17.58
C ALA A 75 -16.93 -24.96 18.28
N ALA A 76 -18.06 -24.32 18.03
CA ALA A 76 -19.35 -24.63 18.65
C ALA A 76 -19.87 -26.03 18.31
N GLY A 77 -19.40 -26.64 17.24
CA GLY A 77 -19.82 -27.97 16.83
C GLY A 77 -21.15 -27.99 16.06
N ARG A 78 -21.81 -29.15 16.03
CA ARG A 78 -23.07 -29.34 15.29
C ARG A 78 -24.27 -29.17 16.22
N ALA A 79 -25.18 -28.28 15.86
CA ALA A 79 -26.50 -28.17 16.43
C ALA A 79 -27.42 -29.29 15.92
N PRO A 80 -28.66 -29.44 16.44
CA PRO A 80 -29.64 -30.37 15.85
C PRO A 80 -29.83 -30.10 14.36
N ARG A 81 -29.90 -31.17 13.57
CA ARG A 81 -29.87 -31.12 12.10
C ARG A 81 -30.98 -30.22 11.49
N ASP A 82 -32.15 -30.25 12.09
CA ASP A 82 -33.33 -29.49 11.67
C ASP A 82 -33.18 -27.97 11.79
N VAL A 83 -32.25 -27.49 12.63
CA VAL A 83 -32.01 -26.08 12.88
C VAL A 83 -30.62 -25.61 12.44
N ASP A 84 -29.65 -26.49 12.29
CA ASP A 84 -28.25 -26.13 12.01
C ASP A 84 -28.11 -25.36 10.67
N ASP A 85 -28.83 -25.82 9.64
CA ASP A 85 -28.82 -25.16 8.33
C ASP A 85 -29.44 -23.72 8.39
N LYS A 86 -30.52 -23.56 9.15
CA LYS A 86 -31.18 -22.26 9.36
C LYS A 86 -30.29 -21.29 10.16
N LEU A 87 -29.59 -21.81 11.17
CA LEU A 87 -28.62 -21.03 11.95
C LEU A 87 -27.46 -20.54 11.04
N TRP A 88 -26.98 -21.44 10.18
CA TRP A 88 -25.94 -21.08 9.20
C TRP A 88 -26.40 -20.00 8.21
N GLU A 89 -27.60 -20.14 7.66
CA GLU A 89 -28.17 -19.14 6.76
C GLU A 89 -28.25 -17.76 7.41
N ARG A 90 -28.70 -17.67 8.67
CA ARG A 90 -28.78 -16.41 9.42
C ARG A 90 -27.41 -15.80 9.64
N PHE A 91 -26.43 -16.57 10.10
CA PHE A 91 -25.07 -16.09 10.32
C PHE A 91 -24.44 -15.60 9.02
N ARG A 92 -24.55 -16.41 7.96
CA ARG A 92 -24.06 -16.08 6.64
C ARG A 92 -24.71 -14.82 6.07
N SER A 93 -26.02 -14.67 6.24
CA SER A 93 -26.74 -13.48 5.79
C SER A 93 -26.21 -12.20 6.46
N ALA A 94 -25.95 -12.23 7.76
CA ALA A 94 -25.34 -11.09 8.46
C ALA A 94 -23.93 -10.77 7.94
N GLN A 95 -23.12 -11.81 7.72
CA GLN A 95 -21.78 -11.70 7.18
C GLN A 95 -21.79 -11.14 5.73
N ASP A 96 -22.62 -11.72 4.87
CA ASP A 96 -22.74 -11.29 3.46
C ASP A 96 -23.22 -9.85 3.37
N HIS A 97 -24.15 -9.42 4.22
CA HIS A 97 -24.61 -8.04 4.30
C HIS A 97 -23.48 -7.06 4.58
N PHE A 98 -22.67 -7.33 5.61
CA PHE A 98 -21.53 -6.48 5.96
C PHE A 98 -20.49 -6.42 4.84
N PHE A 99 -20.08 -7.57 4.30
CA PHE A 99 -19.07 -7.59 3.26
C PHE A 99 -19.55 -7.01 1.93
N ALA A 100 -20.83 -7.15 1.60
CA ALA A 100 -21.43 -6.49 0.42
C ALA A 100 -21.38 -4.96 0.57
N ALA A 101 -21.75 -4.43 1.74
CA ALA A 101 -21.69 -2.99 2.01
C ALA A 101 -20.25 -2.46 1.95
N ARG A 102 -19.29 -3.18 2.55
CA ARG A 102 -17.87 -2.85 2.49
C ARG A 102 -17.34 -2.85 1.05
N ASN A 103 -17.69 -3.86 0.27
CA ASN A 103 -17.26 -3.97 -1.11
C ASN A 103 -17.85 -2.84 -1.96
N ALA A 104 -19.13 -2.48 -1.76
CA ALA A 104 -19.76 -1.37 -2.46
C ALA A 104 -19.02 -0.04 -2.22
N VAL A 105 -18.60 0.24 -0.98
CA VAL A 105 -17.79 1.44 -0.65
C VAL A 105 -16.43 1.40 -1.33
N ASN A 106 -15.77 0.25 -1.34
CA ASN A 106 -14.49 0.09 -2.02
C ASN A 106 -14.62 0.26 -3.53
N ASP A 107 -15.65 -0.34 -4.14
CA ASP A 107 -15.91 -0.25 -5.57
C ASP A 107 -16.22 1.19 -5.99
N GLU A 108 -16.95 1.95 -5.16
CA GLU A 108 -17.23 3.37 -5.41
C GLU A 108 -15.95 4.21 -5.37
N ARG A 109 -15.11 3.99 -4.36
CA ARG A 109 -13.81 4.65 -4.26
C ARG A 109 -12.89 4.31 -5.44
N ASP A 110 -12.87 3.05 -5.86
CA ASP A 110 -12.05 2.62 -6.98
C ASP A 110 -12.54 3.25 -8.30
N ARG A 111 -13.86 3.39 -8.48
CA ARG A 111 -14.45 4.15 -9.61
C ARG A 111 -14.09 5.64 -9.57
N GLU A 112 -14.12 6.25 -8.39
CA GLU A 112 -13.66 7.64 -8.21
C GLU A 112 -12.19 7.79 -8.62
N PHE A 113 -11.31 6.91 -8.15
CA PHE A 113 -9.88 6.96 -8.48
C PHE A 113 -9.63 6.75 -9.99
N GLU A 114 -10.36 5.87 -10.64
CA GLU A 114 -10.28 5.71 -12.11
C GLU A 114 -10.81 6.94 -12.85
N ALA A 115 -11.89 7.56 -12.38
CA ALA A 115 -12.39 8.81 -12.93
C ALA A 115 -11.35 9.95 -12.75
N ASN A 116 -10.68 10.03 -11.61
CA ASN A 116 -9.61 10.96 -11.35
C ASN A 116 -8.42 10.73 -12.30
N ALA A 117 -8.05 9.48 -12.53
CA ALA A 117 -7.01 9.12 -13.48
C ALA A 117 -7.34 9.64 -14.89
N LYS A 118 -8.58 9.39 -15.36
CA LYS A 118 -9.04 9.92 -16.64
C LYS A 118 -9.04 11.45 -16.69
N ALA A 119 -9.51 12.12 -15.64
CA ALA A 119 -9.52 13.58 -15.58
C ALA A 119 -8.08 14.16 -15.62
N LYS A 120 -7.10 13.50 -15.00
CA LYS A 120 -5.69 13.87 -15.09
C LYS A 120 -5.12 13.66 -16.50
N ASP A 121 -5.49 12.58 -17.18
CA ASP A 121 -5.13 12.39 -18.60
C ASP A 121 -5.71 13.50 -19.49
N ASP A 122 -6.97 13.86 -19.28
CA ASP A 122 -7.64 14.95 -20.00
C ASP A 122 -6.93 16.31 -19.76
N LEU A 123 -6.49 16.59 -18.51
CA LEU A 123 -5.69 17.76 -18.20
C LEU A 123 -4.33 17.77 -18.91
N ILE A 124 -3.61 16.65 -18.92
CA ILE A 124 -2.34 16.53 -19.64
C ILE A 124 -2.53 16.79 -21.14
N ALA A 125 -3.60 16.24 -21.73
CA ALA A 125 -3.92 16.45 -23.13
C ALA A 125 -4.26 17.91 -23.45
N GLU A 126 -4.97 18.60 -22.56
CA GLU A 126 -5.36 20.01 -22.72
C GLU A 126 -4.16 20.95 -22.51
N TYR A 127 -3.45 20.80 -21.39
CA TYR A 127 -2.41 21.73 -20.97
C TYR A 127 -1.03 21.43 -21.57
N GLY A 128 -0.72 20.18 -21.86
CA GLY A 128 0.58 19.77 -22.38
C GLY A 128 1.03 20.54 -23.61
N PRO A 129 0.18 20.75 -24.63
CA PRO A 129 0.48 21.58 -25.81
C PRO A 129 0.57 23.08 -25.51
N LEU A 130 -0.13 23.57 -24.49
CA LEU A 130 -0.15 24.99 -24.10
C LEU A 130 1.09 25.39 -23.30
N ILE A 131 1.73 24.43 -22.63
CA ILE A 131 2.96 24.65 -21.86
C ILE A 131 4.16 24.48 -22.79
N ASP A 132 4.41 25.48 -23.60
CA ASP A 132 5.53 25.55 -24.55
C ASP A 132 6.50 26.68 -24.18
N PRO A 133 7.62 26.40 -23.47
CA PRO A 133 8.60 27.39 -23.11
C PRO A 133 9.26 28.07 -24.32
N GLY A 134 9.25 27.40 -25.48
CA GLY A 134 9.80 27.97 -26.73
C GLY A 134 9.00 29.16 -27.27
N LYS A 135 7.71 29.21 -26.94
CA LYS A 135 6.81 30.33 -27.30
C LYS A 135 6.77 31.44 -26.24
N GLY A 136 7.29 31.19 -25.04
CA GLY A 136 7.37 32.16 -23.96
C GLY A 136 7.41 31.51 -22.60
N LEU A 137 8.52 31.66 -21.87
CA LEU A 137 8.73 31.03 -20.57
C LEU A 137 7.70 31.52 -19.54
N GLY A 138 7.39 32.82 -19.49
CA GLY A 138 6.41 33.35 -18.54
C GLY A 138 4.99 32.79 -18.73
N ALA A 139 4.54 32.66 -19.99
CA ALA A 139 3.26 32.07 -20.33
C ALA A 139 3.24 30.57 -19.98
N ALA A 140 4.32 29.82 -20.28
CA ALA A 140 4.47 28.42 -19.95
C ALA A 140 4.42 28.18 -18.43
N LYS A 141 5.09 29.00 -17.63
CA LYS A 141 5.05 28.97 -16.16
C LYS A 141 3.65 29.23 -15.61
N SER A 142 2.91 30.19 -16.17
CA SER A 142 1.56 30.50 -15.78
C SER A 142 0.62 29.31 -16.07
N LYS A 143 0.72 28.70 -17.24
CA LYS A 143 -0.07 27.52 -17.61
C LYS A 143 0.30 26.27 -16.80
N LEU A 144 1.56 26.12 -16.44
CA LEU A 144 1.99 25.04 -15.55
C LEU A 144 1.33 25.17 -14.16
N ARG A 145 1.26 26.38 -13.60
CA ARG A 145 0.58 26.62 -12.31
C ARG A 145 -0.91 26.27 -12.40
N GLU A 146 -1.60 26.71 -13.46
CA GLU A 146 -3.00 26.35 -13.67
C GLU A 146 -3.19 24.83 -13.74
N LEU A 147 -2.30 24.12 -14.43
CA LEU A 147 -2.30 22.67 -14.50
C LEU A 147 -2.11 22.04 -13.11
N GLN A 148 -1.11 22.51 -12.36
CA GLN A 148 -0.81 21.99 -11.01
C GLN A 148 -1.99 22.18 -10.04
N ASP A 149 -2.62 23.38 -10.04
CA ASP A 149 -3.78 23.67 -9.20
C ASP A 149 -4.94 22.73 -9.52
N LYS A 150 -5.28 22.57 -10.79
CA LYS A 150 -6.34 21.64 -11.22
C LYS A 150 -5.99 20.18 -10.96
N TRP A 151 -4.71 19.82 -11.06
CA TRP A 151 -4.22 18.48 -10.80
C TRP A 151 -4.40 18.07 -9.34
N GLU A 152 -4.17 18.98 -8.41
CA GLU A 152 -4.39 18.77 -6.99
C GLU A 152 -5.89 18.67 -6.65
N GLU A 153 -6.72 19.50 -7.29
CA GLU A 153 -8.19 19.46 -7.09
C GLU A 153 -8.83 18.14 -7.48
N ILE A 154 -8.30 17.44 -8.49
CA ILE A 154 -8.83 16.14 -8.94
C ILE A 154 -8.65 15.08 -7.84
N GLY A 155 -7.57 15.09 -7.09
CA GLY A 155 -7.32 14.15 -6.02
C GLY A 155 -6.57 12.89 -6.45
N PHE A 156 -6.83 11.77 -5.73
CA PHE A 156 -6.05 10.54 -5.85
C PHE A 156 -6.42 9.70 -7.08
N VAL A 157 -5.43 8.99 -7.59
CA VAL A 157 -5.57 7.97 -8.64
C VAL A 157 -5.38 6.57 -8.03
N PRO A 158 -5.72 5.47 -8.74
CA PRO A 158 -5.45 4.12 -8.27
C PRO A 158 -3.99 3.93 -7.85
N ARG A 159 -3.78 3.25 -6.72
CA ARG A 159 -2.45 3.08 -6.12
C ARG A 159 -1.40 2.55 -7.10
N GLY A 160 -1.78 1.63 -7.97
CA GLY A 160 -0.88 1.07 -8.99
C GLY A 160 -0.48 2.03 -10.10
N LYS A 161 -1.18 3.17 -10.24
CA LYS A 161 -0.96 4.18 -11.28
C LYS A 161 -0.29 5.46 -10.74
N ILE A 162 -0.07 5.60 -9.44
CA ILE A 162 0.46 6.84 -8.83
C ILE A 162 1.74 7.27 -9.54
N ARG A 163 2.72 6.37 -9.66
CA ARG A 163 4.01 6.67 -10.29
C ARG A 163 3.86 7.11 -11.75
N GLU A 164 2.99 6.46 -12.51
CA GLU A 164 2.72 6.83 -13.90
C GLU A 164 2.26 8.28 -14.01
N TYR A 165 1.35 8.71 -13.15
CA TYR A 165 0.81 10.08 -13.16
C TYR A 165 1.79 11.11 -12.60
N GLU A 166 2.61 10.76 -11.60
CA GLU A 166 3.73 11.58 -11.14
C GLU A 166 4.76 11.80 -12.26
N ASP A 167 5.10 10.75 -13.01
CA ASP A 167 6.01 10.86 -14.15
C ASP A 167 5.42 11.75 -15.27
N LYS A 168 4.13 11.62 -15.58
CA LYS A 168 3.46 12.44 -16.61
C LYS A 168 3.51 13.95 -16.30
N ILE A 169 3.17 14.37 -15.08
CA ILE A 169 3.25 15.77 -14.70
C ILE A 169 4.69 16.22 -14.56
N GLY A 170 5.57 15.37 -14.02
CA GLY A 170 6.99 15.64 -13.85
C GLY A 170 7.72 15.90 -15.16
N GLU A 171 7.35 15.26 -16.26
CA GLU A 171 7.89 15.54 -17.58
C GLU A 171 7.58 16.98 -18.06
N ILE A 172 6.37 17.47 -17.78
CA ILE A 172 5.95 18.81 -18.13
C ILE A 172 6.68 19.83 -17.25
N GLU A 173 6.76 19.57 -15.94
CA GLU A 173 7.50 20.42 -14.98
C GLU A 173 8.97 20.51 -15.36
N LYS A 174 9.59 19.39 -15.70
CA LYS A 174 10.98 19.32 -16.13
C LYS A 174 11.23 20.14 -17.39
N ARG A 175 10.33 20.09 -18.37
CA ARG A 175 10.42 20.88 -19.61
C ARG A 175 10.50 22.36 -19.33
N VAL A 176 9.70 22.87 -18.40
CA VAL A 176 9.69 24.29 -17.99
C VAL A 176 10.94 24.64 -17.19
N SER A 177 11.32 23.80 -16.25
CA SER A 177 12.54 23.98 -15.44
C SER A 177 13.82 24.01 -16.29
N ASP A 178 13.97 23.07 -17.22
CA ASP A 178 15.11 23.04 -18.15
C ASP A 178 15.20 24.30 -19.01
N ALA A 179 14.05 24.85 -19.44
CA ALA A 179 13.99 26.07 -20.21
C ALA A 179 14.34 27.30 -19.35
N GLU A 180 13.91 27.34 -18.11
CA GLU A 180 14.25 28.39 -17.14
C GLU A 180 15.77 28.42 -16.88
N GLU A 181 16.36 27.24 -16.65
CA GLU A 181 17.81 27.11 -16.48
C GLU A 181 18.59 27.59 -17.71
N LYS A 182 18.15 27.21 -18.92
CA LYS A 182 18.77 27.70 -20.16
C LYS A 182 18.68 29.20 -20.32
N GLN A 183 17.56 29.79 -19.96
CA GLN A 183 17.39 31.26 -20.05
C GLN A 183 18.28 31.96 -19.04
N TRP A 184 18.36 31.44 -17.82
CA TRP A 184 19.21 31.99 -16.77
C TRP A 184 20.71 31.95 -17.17
N ARG A 185 21.19 30.81 -17.69
CA ARG A 185 22.55 30.67 -18.21
C ARG A 185 22.86 31.66 -19.33
N LYS A 186 21.89 31.93 -20.22
CA LYS A 186 22.06 32.94 -21.30
C LYS A 186 22.08 34.36 -20.77
N SER A 187 21.36 34.67 -19.70
CA SER A 187 21.31 36.01 -19.10
C SER A 187 22.50 36.33 -18.19
N ASN A 188 23.27 35.31 -17.79
CA ASN A 188 24.43 35.44 -16.90
C ASN A 188 25.77 34.98 -17.53
N PRO A 189 26.11 35.37 -18.77
CA PRO A 189 27.34 34.91 -19.41
C PRO A 189 28.62 35.35 -18.65
N ALA A 190 28.58 36.51 -17.99
CA ALA A 190 29.72 37.03 -17.22
C ALA A 190 30.11 36.17 -16.02
N GLN A 191 29.17 35.46 -15.37
CA GLN A 191 29.48 34.54 -14.29
C GLN A 191 30.02 33.21 -14.82
N GLN A 192 29.47 32.71 -15.92
CA GLN A 192 30.00 31.55 -16.64
C GLN A 192 31.44 31.79 -17.09
N ASP A 193 31.73 32.99 -17.66
CA ASP A 193 33.06 33.37 -18.10
C ASP A 193 34.05 33.47 -16.93
N LYS A 194 33.63 33.91 -15.73
CA LYS A 194 34.46 33.92 -14.54
C LYS A 194 34.83 32.52 -14.09
N ALA A 195 33.85 31.60 -13.99
CA ALA A 195 34.10 30.21 -13.62
C ALA A 195 35.06 29.54 -14.62
N ASN A 196 34.86 29.77 -15.93
CA ASN A 196 35.74 29.28 -16.98
C ASN A 196 37.17 29.86 -16.88
N GLN A 197 37.30 31.17 -16.59
CA GLN A 197 38.61 31.82 -16.41
C GLN A 197 39.37 31.24 -15.21
N PHE A 198 38.69 30.94 -14.10
CA PHE A 198 39.34 30.32 -12.94
C PHE A 198 39.75 28.87 -13.25
N GLN A 199 38.94 28.12 -13.97
CA GLN A 199 39.29 26.78 -14.43
C GLN A 199 40.52 26.79 -15.36
N VAL A 200 40.54 27.67 -16.34
CA VAL A 200 41.69 27.82 -17.24
C VAL A 200 42.97 28.13 -16.47
N LYS A 201 42.92 28.99 -15.44
CA LYS A 201 44.08 29.31 -14.60
C LYS A 201 44.51 28.09 -13.79
N ALA A 202 43.58 27.34 -13.20
CA ALA A 202 43.90 26.11 -12.47
C ALA A 202 44.64 25.11 -13.36
N ASP A 203 44.16 24.93 -14.59
CA ASP A 203 44.75 24.01 -15.57
C ASP A 203 46.13 24.48 -16.05
N ASP A 204 46.34 25.80 -16.26
CA ASP A 204 47.64 26.37 -16.60
C ASP A 204 48.67 26.15 -15.49
N PHE A 205 48.29 26.33 -14.22
CA PHE A 205 49.19 26.05 -13.07
C PHE A 205 49.47 24.55 -12.93
N ARG A 206 48.51 23.65 -13.22
CA ARG A 206 48.77 22.20 -13.25
C ARG A 206 49.81 21.83 -14.33
N ALA A 207 49.64 22.36 -15.55
CA ALA A 207 50.58 22.13 -16.64
C ALA A 207 51.97 22.65 -16.32
N LYS A 208 52.07 23.82 -15.68
CA LYS A 208 53.36 24.36 -15.22
C LYS A 208 54.01 23.52 -14.11
N ALA A 209 53.20 22.95 -13.19
CA ALA A 209 53.65 22.05 -12.16
C ALA A 209 54.24 20.75 -12.75
N GLU A 210 53.54 20.16 -13.71
CA GLU A 210 54.04 18.98 -14.44
C GLU A 210 55.34 19.25 -15.18
N ALA A 211 55.45 20.42 -15.82
CA ALA A 211 56.68 20.84 -16.52
C ALA A 211 57.86 21.09 -15.55
N ALA A 212 57.63 21.60 -14.34
CA ALA A 212 58.62 21.75 -13.29
C ALA A 212 59.10 20.41 -12.75
N GLU A 213 58.15 19.46 -12.54
CA GLU A 213 58.46 18.11 -12.10
C GLU A 213 59.28 17.34 -13.13
N ALA A 214 58.98 17.47 -14.41
CA ALA A 214 59.78 16.88 -15.51
C ALA A 214 61.20 17.42 -15.57
N LYS A 215 61.43 18.64 -15.04
CA LYS A 215 62.79 19.27 -14.93
C LYS A 215 63.51 18.93 -13.63
N GLY A 216 62.89 18.14 -12.73
CA GLY A 216 63.47 17.74 -11.46
C GLY A 216 63.32 18.78 -10.33
N ASP A 217 62.59 19.88 -10.54
CA ASP A 217 62.35 20.92 -9.54
C ASP A 217 61.08 20.63 -8.73
N ALA A 218 61.22 19.73 -7.78
CA ALA A 218 60.12 19.25 -6.94
C ALA A 218 59.52 20.35 -6.03
N ALA A 219 60.35 21.32 -5.59
CA ALA A 219 59.90 22.39 -4.72
C ALA A 219 58.95 23.34 -5.49
N LYS A 220 59.35 23.72 -6.72
CA LYS A 220 58.52 24.56 -7.59
C LYS A 220 57.29 23.87 -8.11
N ALA A 221 57.37 22.55 -8.35
CA ALA A 221 56.19 21.77 -8.71
C ALA A 221 55.14 21.73 -7.58
N ALA A 222 55.59 21.60 -6.31
CA ALA A 222 54.67 21.65 -5.16
C ALA A 222 54.00 23.02 -4.98
N GLU A 223 54.77 24.13 -5.15
CA GLU A 223 54.22 25.48 -5.09
C GLU A 223 53.16 25.72 -6.19
N LEU A 224 53.44 25.30 -7.42
CA LEU A 224 52.54 25.45 -8.55
C LEU A 224 51.27 24.59 -8.41
N ARG A 225 51.37 23.39 -7.79
CA ARG A 225 50.19 22.56 -7.43
C ARG A 225 49.32 23.27 -6.40
N ALA A 226 49.87 23.85 -5.36
CA ALA A 226 49.13 24.61 -4.36
C ALA A 226 48.35 25.78 -4.99
N GLN A 227 49.00 26.48 -5.95
CA GLN A 227 48.31 27.55 -6.71
C GLN A 227 47.21 26.99 -7.60
N ALA A 228 47.39 25.84 -8.22
CA ALA A 228 46.36 25.20 -9.04
C ALA A 228 45.14 24.79 -8.18
N GLU A 229 45.38 24.25 -6.98
CA GLU A 229 44.30 23.90 -6.02
C GLU A 229 43.51 25.14 -5.60
N GLN A 230 44.17 26.25 -5.30
CA GLN A 230 43.52 27.50 -4.94
C GLN A 230 42.62 28.04 -6.08
N TRP A 231 43.12 28.04 -7.33
CA TRP A 231 42.30 28.44 -8.48
C TRP A 231 41.15 27.45 -8.76
N GLN A 232 41.34 26.16 -8.47
CA GLN A 232 40.28 25.16 -8.56
C GLN A 232 39.16 25.44 -7.54
N GLU A 233 39.50 25.78 -6.29
CA GLU A 233 38.51 26.16 -5.28
C GLU A 233 37.70 27.38 -5.72
N PHE A 234 38.36 28.39 -6.33
CA PHE A 234 37.63 29.54 -6.88
C PHE A 234 36.71 29.16 -8.05
N ALA A 235 37.17 28.25 -8.92
CA ALA A 235 36.34 27.75 -10.02
C ALA A 235 35.12 26.99 -9.50
N ASP A 236 35.32 26.14 -8.47
CA ASP A 236 34.24 25.33 -7.86
C ASP A 236 33.21 26.20 -7.11
N VAL A 237 33.68 27.25 -6.39
CA VAL A 237 32.78 28.22 -5.74
C VAL A 237 32.01 29.04 -6.78
N ALA A 238 32.68 29.47 -7.86
CA ALA A 238 32.00 30.20 -8.94
C ALA A 238 31.01 29.33 -9.70
N ALA A 239 31.32 28.06 -9.92
CA ALA A 239 30.40 27.08 -10.52
C ALA A 239 29.19 26.81 -9.62
N LYS A 240 29.40 26.62 -8.31
CA LYS A 240 28.34 26.40 -7.32
C LYS A 240 27.39 27.59 -7.22
N ALA A 241 27.91 28.82 -7.28
CA ALA A 241 27.08 30.05 -7.34
C ALA A 241 26.27 30.18 -8.65
N LEU A 242 26.52 29.30 -9.64
CA LEU A 242 25.75 29.20 -10.88
C LEU A 242 24.61 28.15 -10.74
N ASP A 243 24.67 27.25 -9.75
CA ASP A 243 23.71 26.20 -9.51
C ASP A 243 22.69 26.57 -8.39
N ASP A 244 22.98 27.55 -7.54
CA ASP A 244 22.10 28.13 -6.53
C ASP A 244 21.29 29.32 -7.11
#